data_051405188cff364d330185fdefab72f2
#
_entry.id   051405188cff364d330185fdefab72f2
#
_cell.length_a   1.000
_cell.length_b   1.000
_cell.length_c   1.000
_cell.angle_alpha   90.00
_cell.angle_beta   90.00
_cell.angle_gamma   90.00
#
_symmetry.space_group_name_H-M   'P 1'
#
loop_
_entity.id
_entity.type
_entity.pdbx_description
1 polymer ?
#
loop_
_entity_poly.entity_id
_entity_poly.type
_entity_poly.pdbx_seq_one_letter_code
_entity_poly.pdbx_strand_id
1 'polypeptide(L)'
;IWSAGASSDTALAAKSGTSMASPNAEGLFILAQQYVDDNLDTFGVKTGTHEYVELINQLVASTAIAYQPFVSSEDLTRQNLYFSPRRQGAGMINIDNVINSLVLLHNDTPFNAVTGDSPRTKVQLGDKLGTTFDITFTMDNYDSVAKTFDVLACLQTDNTTESDGRTIIAPVDTYGSDIDAIEDGVMKVTAVSNGTIVSESDNINRYSNDASATKISVPANSSTKITVSVTLNEETMKAYDEKYPNGMFLEGFVFFDNVDSDYETLSIPYLGFRGDWNAAPIFDLATAYDDISELDTTDEKYPLFHTTTLNSLVDGYDVVLGANQF
;
A
#
# COMPACT_ATOMS: atom_id res chain seq x y z
N ILE A 1 -20.40 3.79 9.80
CA ILE A 1 -21.09 2.54 10.16
C ILE A 1 -22.30 2.90 11.02
N TRP A 2 -23.45 2.31 10.69
CA TRP A 2 -24.66 2.36 11.50
C TRP A 2 -24.70 1.16 12.44
N SER A 3 -24.96 1.38 13.70
CA SER A 3 -25.05 0.34 14.74
C SER A 3 -26.04 0.74 15.84
N ALA A 4 -26.25 -0.14 16.79
CA ALA A 4 -27.08 0.14 17.95
C ALA A 4 -26.59 1.39 18.70
N GLY A 5 -27.53 2.28 19.01
CA GLY A 5 -27.29 3.51 19.78
C GLY A 5 -27.67 3.33 21.25
N ALA A 6 -27.02 4.07 22.15
CA ALA A 6 -27.27 4.00 23.58
C ALA A 6 -28.47 4.81 24.06
N SER A 7 -29.17 5.53 23.19
CA SER A 7 -30.24 6.45 23.60
C SER A 7 -31.60 5.76 23.85
N SER A 8 -31.81 4.57 23.30
CA SER A 8 -32.98 3.71 23.56
C SER A 8 -32.75 2.30 23.03
N ASP A 9 -33.62 1.34 23.38
CA ASP A 9 -33.55 -0.06 22.95
C ASP A 9 -33.68 -0.25 21.42
N THR A 10 -34.16 0.77 20.70
CA THR A 10 -34.35 0.74 19.25
C THR A 10 -33.54 1.80 18.49
N ALA A 11 -32.71 2.56 19.24
CA ALA A 11 -31.92 3.62 18.61
C ALA A 11 -30.80 3.09 17.73
N LEU A 12 -30.60 3.74 16.60
CA LEU A 12 -29.44 3.58 15.74
C LEU A 12 -28.60 4.84 15.78
N ALA A 13 -27.28 4.66 15.73
CA ALA A 13 -26.33 5.76 15.64
C ALA A 13 -25.30 5.49 14.53
N ALA A 14 -25.01 6.54 13.75
CA ALA A 14 -23.89 6.52 12.80
C ALA A 14 -22.62 7.00 13.52
N LYS A 15 -21.56 6.21 13.45
CA LYS A 15 -20.24 6.57 13.99
C LYS A 15 -19.15 6.20 13.00
N SER A 16 -18.06 6.97 13.05
CA SER A 16 -16.85 6.73 12.24
C SER A 16 -15.65 6.60 13.18
N GLY A 17 -14.67 5.80 12.77
CA GLY A 17 -13.42 5.59 13.49
C GLY A 17 -12.96 4.13 13.40
N THR A 18 -11.71 3.90 13.77
CA THR A 18 -11.09 2.56 13.80
C THR A 18 -11.82 1.62 14.74
N SER A 19 -12.37 2.12 15.86
CA SER A 19 -13.19 1.35 16.82
C SER A 19 -14.49 0.82 16.21
N MET A 20 -15.00 1.41 15.13
CA MET A 20 -16.17 0.95 14.38
C MET A 20 -15.75 0.06 13.20
N ALA A 21 -14.59 0.32 12.61
CA ALA A 21 -14.04 -0.48 11.55
C ALA A 21 -13.58 -1.87 12.03
N SER A 22 -12.95 -1.94 13.21
CA SER A 22 -12.38 -3.18 13.76
C SER A 22 -13.42 -4.31 13.92
N PRO A 23 -14.55 -4.14 14.61
CA PRO A 23 -15.55 -5.22 14.73
C PRO A 23 -16.24 -5.54 13.39
N ASN A 24 -16.31 -4.58 12.47
CA ASN A 24 -16.80 -4.86 11.12
C ASN A 24 -15.82 -5.75 10.34
N ALA A 25 -14.52 -5.43 10.39
CA ALA A 25 -13.49 -6.26 9.80
C ALA A 25 -13.43 -7.66 10.45
N GLU A 26 -13.57 -7.75 11.79
CA GLU A 26 -13.63 -9.04 12.51
C GLU A 26 -14.75 -9.93 11.96
N GLY A 27 -15.95 -9.37 11.77
CA GLY A 27 -17.07 -10.12 11.17
C GLY A 27 -16.76 -10.65 9.78
N LEU A 28 -16.07 -9.86 8.94
CA LEU A 28 -15.64 -10.30 7.59
C LEU A 28 -14.54 -11.36 7.67
N PHE A 29 -13.60 -11.25 8.60
CA PHE A 29 -12.58 -12.27 8.85
C PHE A 29 -13.18 -13.60 9.32
N ILE A 30 -14.25 -13.58 10.13
CA ILE A 30 -14.97 -14.80 10.53
C ILE A 30 -15.59 -15.50 9.31
N LEU A 31 -16.15 -14.75 8.36
CA LEU A 31 -16.67 -15.32 7.12
C LEU A 31 -15.56 -15.89 6.23
N ALA A 32 -14.42 -15.18 6.13
CA ALA A 32 -13.24 -15.67 5.43
C ALA A 32 -12.69 -16.97 6.08
N GLN A 33 -12.66 -16.99 7.41
CA GLN A 33 -12.28 -18.19 8.17
C GLN A 33 -13.21 -19.35 7.87
N GLN A 34 -14.52 -19.14 7.89
CA GLN A 34 -15.50 -20.18 7.55
C GLN A 34 -15.26 -20.72 6.12
N TYR A 35 -15.00 -19.83 5.16
CA TYR A 35 -14.69 -20.24 3.79
C TYR A 35 -13.43 -21.13 3.71
N VAL A 36 -12.37 -20.77 4.44
CA VAL A 36 -11.15 -21.58 4.49
C VAL A 36 -11.41 -22.90 5.21
N ASP A 37 -12.20 -22.90 6.31
CA ASP A 37 -12.57 -24.13 7.03
C ASP A 37 -13.35 -25.12 6.15
N ASP A 38 -14.21 -24.61 5.27
CA ASP A 38 -14.97 -25.43 4.31
C ASP A 38 -14.08 -25.93 3.14
N ASN A 39 -12.86 -25.38 2.97
CA ASN A 39 -11.93 -25.68 1.87
C ASN A 39 -10.52 -26.12 2.34
N LEU A 40 -10.37 -26.65 3.55
CA LEU A 40 -9.05 -27.01 4.14
C LEU A 40 -8.23 -27.95 3.25
N ASP A 41 -8.86 -28.94 2.64
CA ASP A 41 -8.18 -29.88 1.77
C ASP A 41 -7.69 -29.22 0.47
N THR A 42 -8.45 -28.27 -0.06
CA THR A 42 -8.08 -27.50 -1.27
C THR A 42 -6.89 -26.62 -1.00
N PHE A 43 -6.88 -25.91 0.12
CA PHE A 43 -5.77 -25.03 0.52
C PHE A 43 -4.58 -25.79 1.14
N GLY A 44 -4.76 -27.05 1.51
CA GLY A 44 -3.71 -27.89 2.11
C GLY A 44 -3.27 -27.41 3.49
N VAL A 45 -4.14 -26.71 4.24
CA VAL A 45 -3.85 -26.18 5.56
C VAL A 45 -4.64 -26.88 6.66
N LYS A 46 -4.23 -26.69 7.92
CA LYS A 46 -4.92 -27.24 9.09
C LYS A 46 -5.28 -26.13 10.06
N THR A 47 -6.47 -26.19 10.59
CA THR A 47 -6.93 -25.25 11.65
C THR A 47 -5.95 -25.19 12.81
N GLY A 48 -5.71 -23.97 13.32
CA GLY A 48 -4.84 -23.74 14.47
C GLY A 48 -3.34 -23.75 14.17
N THR A 49 -2.94 -23.86 12.92
CA THR A 49 -1.54 -23.68 12.49
C THR A 49 -1.25 -22.24 12.11
N HIS A 50 0.02 -21.89 12.03
CA HIS A 50 0.43 -20.57 11.56
C HIS A 50 0.06 -20.36 10.09
N GLU A 51 0.31 -21.35 9.26
CA GLU A 51 0.02 -21.35 7.82
C GLU A 51 -1.47 -21.11 7.54
N TYR A 52 -2.35 -21.64 8.39
CA TYR A 52 -3.79 -21.40 8.31
C TYR A 52 -4.15 -19.92 8.54
N VAL A 53 -3.55 -19.29 9.57
CA VAL A 53 -3.78 -17.86 9.86
C VAL A 53 -3.21 -16.98 8.75
N GLU A 54 -2.02 -17.31 8.26
CA GLU A 54 -1.39 -16.57 7.17
C GLU A 54 -2.19 -16.68 5.87
N LEU A 55 -2.71 -17.86 5.54
CA LEU A 55 -3.56 -18.06 4.37
C LEU A 55 -4.79 -17.15 4.40
N ILE A 56 -5.51 -17.11 5.54
CA ILE A 56 -6.68 -16.24 5.69
C ILE A 56 -6.30 -14.77 5.49
N ASN A 57 -5.21 -14.33 6.12
CA ASN A 57 -4.71 -12.97 5.99
C ASN A 57 -4.35 -12.63 4.53
N GLN A 58 -3.63 -13.53 3.86
CA GLN A 58 -3.22 -13.35 2.46
C GLN A 58 -4.43 -13.34 1.54
N LEU A 59 -5.38 -14.24 1.73
CA LEU A 59 -6.60 -14.30 0.93
C LEU A 59 -7.41 -13.01 1.06
N VAL A 60 -7.67 -12.56 2.30
CA VAL A 60 -8.40 -11.31 2.56
C VAL A 60 -7.66 -10.10 1.98
N ALA A 61 -6.33 -10.03 2.12
CA ALA A 61 -5.56 -8.91 1.62
C ALA A 61 -5.41 -8.92 0.09
N SER A 62 -5.24 -10.10 -0.54
CA SER A 62 -5.12 -10.23 -2.00
C SER A 62 -6.40 -9.83 -2.72
N THR A 63 -7.55 -10.14 -2.12
CA THR A 63 -8.89 -9.90 -2.70
C THR A 63 -9.49 -8.57 -2.28
N ALA A 64 -8.78 -7.78 -1.47
CA ALA A 64 -9.21 -6.45 -1.06
C ALA A 64 -9.27 -5.49 -2.26
N ILE A 65 -10.23 -4.57 -2.22
CA ILE A 65 -10.38 -3.55 -3.26
C ILE A 65 -9.62 -2.31 -2.87
N ALA A 66 -8.59 -1.97 -3.63
CA ALA A 66 -7.87 -0.73 -3.46
C ALA A 66 -8.80 0.46 -3.70
N TYR A 67 -8.86 1.37 -2.73
CA TYR A 67 -9.79 2.50 -2.74
C TYR A 67 -9.23 3.65 -3.57
N GLN A 68 -10.10 4.23 -4.38
CA GLN A 68 -9.84 5.44 -5.15
C GLN A 68 -10.48 6.66 -4.46
N PRO A 69 -9.83 7.84 -4.50
CA PRO A 69 -10.46 9.07 -4.04
C PRO A 69 -11.78 9.33 -4.75
N PHE A 70 -12.72 9.92 -4.03
CA PHE A 70 -13.94 10.39 -4.67
C PHE A 70 -13.62 11.61 -5.54
N VAL A 71 -13.79 11.45 -6.84
CA VAL A 71 -13.55 12.51 -7.82
C VAL A 71 -14.89 13.12 -8.19
N SER A 72 -15.03 14.44 -8.05
CA SER A 72 -16.19 15.15 -8.58
C SER A 72 -16.17 15.08 -10.12
N SER A 73 -17.34 15.11 -10.74
CA SER A 73 -17.45 15.09 -12.21
C SER A 73 -16.73 16.25 -12.91
N GLU A 74 -16.22 17.21 -12.16
CA GLU A 74 -15.51 18.39 -12.67
C GLU A 74 -13.98 18.22 -12.68
N ASP A 75 -13.43 17.24 -11.91
CA ASP A 75 -11.99 16.98 -11.86
C ASP A 75 -11.67 15.59 -12.43
N LEU A 76 -11.66 15.50 -13.75
CA LEU A 76 -11.36 14.25 -14.46
C LEU A 76 -9.87 13.86 -14.42
N THR A 77 -8.97 14.76 -14.00
CA THR A 77 -7.52 14.50 -13.97
C THR A 77 -7.13 13.53 -12.88
N ARG A 78 -8.00 13.33 -11.88
CA ARG A 78 -7.79 12.41 -10.76
C ARG A 78 -8.53 11.09 -10.90
N GLN A 79 -9.22 10.88 -12.00
CA GLN A 79 -9.81 9.58 -12.28
C GLN A 79 -8.71 8.53 -12.38
N ASN A 80 -8.88 7.44 -11.66
CA ASN A 80 -7.96 6.31 -11.60
C ASN A 80 -6.77 6.43 -10.63
N LEU A 81 -6.60 7.53 -9.90
CA LEU A 81 -5.64 7.56 -8.79
C LEU A 81 -6.09 6.64 -7.65
N TYR A 82 -5.15 6.09 -6.92
CA TYR A 82 -5.41 5.29 -5.72
C TYR A 82 -4.82 5.96 -4.50
N PHE A 83 -5.51 5.91 -3.36
CA PHE A 83 -4.88 6.31 -2.11
C PHE A 83 -3.60 5.51 -1.87
N SER A 84 -2.63 6.15 -1.22
CA SER A 84 -1.37 5.54 -0.83
C SER A 84 -1.58 4.20 -0.11
N PRO A 85 -0.83 3.13 -0.46
CA PRO A 85 -0.80 1.90 0.33
C PRO A 85 -0.46 2.11 1.80
N ARG A 86 0.30 3.17 2.14
CA ARG A 86 0.61 3.55 3.52
C ARG A 86 -0.61 3.95 4.33
N ARG A 87 -1.71 4.32 3.65
CA ARG A 87 -2.97 4.77 4.28
C ARG A 87 -4.04 3.69 4.28
N GLN A 88 -4.14 2.96 3.17
CA GLN A 88 -5.22 1.99 2.99
C GLN A 88 -4.76 0.53 3.12
N GLY A 89 -3.44 0.26 3.22
CA GLY A 89 -2.92 -1.11 3.15
C GLY A 89 -3.24 -1.74 1.79
N ALA A 90 -3.82 -2.93 1.81
CA ALA A 90 -4.29 -3.61 0.60
C ALA A 90 -5.61 -3.05 0.06
N GLY A 91 -6.37 -2.31 0.89
CA GLY A 91 -7.67 -1.77 0.51
C GLY A 91 -8.80 -2.19 1.44
N MET A 92 -10.03 -2.10 0.94
CA MET A 92 -11.24 -2.49 1.66
C MET A 92 -11.54 -3.97 1.47
N ILE A 93 -11.82 -4.68 2.56
CA ILE A 93 -12.17 -6.11 2.54
C ILE A 93 -13.43 -6.30 1.67
N ASN A 94 -13.34 -7.22 0.71
CA ASN A 94 -14.44 -7.64 -0.14
C ASN A 94 -14.71 -9.14 0.07
N ILE A 95 -15.74 -9.45 0.84
CA ILE A 95 -16.04 -10.84 1.18
C ILE A 95 -16.50 -11.65 -0.05
N ASP A 96 -17.15 -11.02 -1.02
CA ASP A 96 -17.57 -11.72 -2.24
C ASP A 96 -16.35 -12.19 -3.04
N ASN A 97 -15.30 -11.38 -3.12
CA ASN A 97 -14.04 -11.81 -3.74
C ASN A 97 -13.36 -12.92 -2.93
N VAL A 98 -13.34 -12.80 -1.60
CA VAL A 98 -12.73 -13.82 -0.71
C VAL A 98 -13.35 -15.20 -0.94
N ILE A 99 -14.68 -15.31 -0.89
CA ILE A 99 -15.36 -16.61 -0.96
C ILE A 99 -15.45 -17.19 -2.39
N ASN A 100 -15.04 -16.45 -3.39
CA ASN A 100 -14.99 -16.86 -4.78
C ASN A 100 -13.56 -17.00 -5.32
N SER A 101 -12.52 -16.77 -4.50
CA SER A 101 -11.13 -16.91 -4.92
C SER A 101 -10.46 -18.14 -4.31
N LEU A 102 -9.77 -18.88 -5.16
CA LEU A 102 -8.78 -19.91 -4.81
C LEU A 102 -7.38 -19.46 -5.20
N VAL A 103 -7.19 -18.16 -5.42
CA VAL A 103 -5.89 -17.57 -5.78
C VAL A 103 -5.56 -16.47 -4.77
N LEU A 104 -4.29 -16.39 -4.38
CA LEU A 104 -3.79 -15.35 -3.50
C LEU A 104 -2.39 -14.88 -3.89
N LEU A 105 -1.99 -13.74 -3.35
CA LEU A 105 -0.72 -13.07 -3.61
C LEU A 105 0.05 -12.87 -2.31
N HIS A 106 1.35 -13.13 -2.34
CA HIS A 106 2.22 -12.85 -1.19
C HIS A 106 3.66 -12.58 -1.62
N ASN A 107 4.43 -11.92 -0.74
CA ASN A 107 5.87 -11.81 -0.88
C ASN A 107 6.56 -13.12 -0.47
N ASP A 108 7.84 -13.26 -0.83
CA ASP A 108 8.62 -14.46 -0.53
C ASP A 108 9.32 -14.40 0.85
N THR A 109 8.85 -13.56 1.77
CA THR A 109 9.44 -13.46 3.12
C THR A 109 9.24 -14.77 3.89
N PRO A 110 10.30 -15.46 4.30
CA PRO A 110 10.12 -16.71 5.04
C PRO A 110 9.55 -16.45 6.43
N PHE A 111 8.78 -17.41 6.92
CA PHE A 111 8.31 -17.36 8.29
C PHE A 111 9.47 -17.42 9.29
N ASN A 112 9.45 -16.52 10.25
CA ASN A 112 10.40 -16.46 11.35
C ASN A 112 9.67 -16.19 12.67
N ALA A 113 9.56 -17.21 13.51
CA ALA A 113 8.86 -17.10 14.80
C ALA A 113 9.50 -16.12 15.79
N VAL A 114 10.79 -15.78 15.62
CA VAL A 114 11.52 -14.86 16.51
C VAL A 114 11.24 -13.40 16.14
N THR A 115 11.27 -13.07 14.84
CA THR A 115 11.05 -11.71 14.36
C THR A 115 9.58 -11.45 14.03
N GLY A 116 8.75 -12.49 13.92
CA GLY A 116 7.37 -12.39 13.47
C GLY A 116 7.24 -12.16 11.95
N ASP A 117 8.31 -12.35 11.21
CA ASP A 117 8.27 -12.26 9.75
C ASP A 117 7.50 -13.44 9.17
N SER A 118 6.73 -13.16 8.13
CA SER A 118 5.94 -14.17 7.40
C SER A 118 5.62 -13.67 5.99
N PRO A 119 5.26 -14.57 5.07
CA PRO A 119 4.75 -14.18 3.76
C PRO A 119 3.50 -13.32 3.92
N ARG A 120 3.46 -12.17 3.26
CA ARG A 120 2.35 -11.20 3.35
C ARG A 120 2.00 -10.66 1.98
N THR A 121 0.75 -10.24 1.82
CA THR A 121 0.29 -9.55 0.61
C THR A 121 0.78 -8.11 0.59
N LYS A 122 2.07 -7.93 0.45
CA LYS A 122 2.76 -6.64 0.25
C LYS A 122 4.18 -6.85 -0.23
N VAL A 123 4.70 -5.90 -1.01
CA VAL A 123 6.10 -5.88 -1.41
C VAL A 123 6.79 -4.66 -0.82
N GLN A 124 7.86 -4.89 -0.06
CA GLN A 124 8.69 -3.83 0.52
C GLN A 124 10.02 -3.79 -0.23
N LEU A 125 10.28 -2.69 -0.94
CA LEU A 125 11.45 -2.51 -1.79
C LEU A 125 12.65 -1.89 -1.04
N GLY A 126 12.44 -1.47 0.21
CA GLY A 126 13.47 -0.79 1.00
C GLY A 126 13.68 0.67 0.57
N ASP A 127 14.89 1.16 0.84
CA ASP A 127 15.32 2.52 0.50
C ASP A 127 16.39 2.54 -0.61
N LYS A 128 16.81 3.75 -0.98
CA LYS A 128 17.83 4.00 -2.03
C LYS A 128 17.45 3.46 -3.41
N LEU A 129 16.15 3.51 -3.74
CA LEU A 129 15.69 3.09 -5.05
C LEU A 129 16.32 3.95 -6.16
N GLY A 130 16.88 3.26 -7.17
CA GLY A 130 17.37 3.88 -8.39
C GLY A 130 16.25 4.23 -9.37
N THR A 131 16.63 4.45 -10.63
CA THR A 131 15.68 4.63 -11.73
C THR A 131 15.15 3.30 -12.29
N THR A 132 15.69 2.18 -11.83
CA THR A 132 15.20 0.84 -12.18
C THR A 132 15.12 -0.02 -10.93
N PHE A 133 14.03 -0.78 -10.80
CA PHE A 133 13.84 -1.76 -9.72
C PHE A 133 12.81 -2.81 -10.10
N ASP A 134 12.80 -3.93 -9.40
CA ASP A 134 11.87 -5.04 -9.61
C ASP A 134 10.90 -5.18 -8.44
N ILE A 135 9.63 -5.38 -8.76
CA ILE A 135 8.58 -5.76 -7.81
C ILE A 135 8.36 -7.26 -8.00
N THR A 136 8.74 -8.05 -6.99
CA THR A 136 8.69 -9.52 -7.06
C THR A 136 7.83 -10.09 -5.97
N PHE A 137 6.94 -11.01 -6.34
CA PHE A 137 6.00 -11.68 -5.44
C PHE A 137 5.55 -13.02 -6.04
N THR A 138 4.81 -13.80 -5.27
CA THR A 138 4.27 -15.10 -5.67
C THR A 138 2.75 -15.05 -5.74
N MET A 139 2.19 -15.71 -6.75
CA MET A 139 0.77 -16.00 -6.89
C MET A 139 0.56 -17.51 -6.73
N ASP A 140 -0.22 -17.88 -5.73
CA ASP A 140 -0.62 -19.26 -5.51
C ASP A 140 -2.00 -19.51 -6.08
N ASN A 141 -2.11 -20.48 -6.97
CA ASN A 141 -3.38 -20.96 -7.53
C ASN A 141 -3.71 -22.34 -6.95
N TYR A 142 -4.66 -22.40 -6.04
CA TYR A 142 -5.16 -23.63 -5.42
C TYR A 142 -6.30 -24.28 -6.23
N ASP A 143 -6.76 -23.63 -7.30
CA ASP A 143 -7.79 -24.19 -8.16
C ASP A 143 -7.25 -25.36 -9.00
N SER A 144 -8.12 -26.29 -9.32
CA SER A 144 -7.87 -27.43 -10.21
C SER A 144 -7.75 -27.04 -11.69
N VAL A 145 -7.98 -25.78 -12.03
CA VAL A 145 -7.86 -25.23 -13.38
C VAL A 145 -6.83 -24.09 -13.44
N ALA A 146 -6.19 -23.93 -14.57
CA ALA A 146 -5.33 -22.78 -14.82
C ALA A 146 -6.18 -21.49 -14.87
N LYS A 147 -5.62 -20.40 -14.38
CA LYS A 147 -6.25 -19.08 -14.38
C LYS A 147 -5.48 -18.13 -15.30
N THR A 148 -6.19 -17.24 -15.95
CA THR A 148 -5.60 -16.18 -16.77
C THR A 148 -6.04 -14.83 -16.26
N PHE A 149 -5.08 -13.92 -16.07
CA PHE A 149 -5.32 -12.58 -15.55
C PHE A 149 -4.83 -11.51 -16.50
N ASP A 150 -5.59 -10.44 -16.62
CA ASP A 150 -5.13 -9.16 -17.13
C ASP A 150 -4.38 -8.43 -16.02
N VAL A 151 -3.14 -8.01 -16.28
CA VAL A 151 -2.26 -7.37 -15.30
C VAL A 151 -2.08 -5.91 -15.66
N LEU A 152 -2.43 -5.03 -14.72
CA LEU A 152 -2.12 -3.61 -14.73
C LEU A 152 -1.46 -3.22 -13.41
N ALA A 153 -0.77 -2.08 -13.39
CA ALA A 153 -0.17 -1.56 -12.18
C ALA A 153 -0.36 -0.04 -12.10
N CYS A 154 -0.16 0.54 -10.93
CA CYS A 154 -0.04 1.99 -10.78
C CYS A 154 1.30 2.35 -10.13
N LEU A 155 1.88 3.45 -10.56
CA LEU A 155 3.13 4.02 -10.05
C LEU A 155 2.87 5.45 -9.62
N GLN A 156 3.06 5.74 -8.33
CA GLN A 156 2.70 7.02 -7.74
C GLN A 156 3.65 7.41 -6.61
N THR A 157 3.58 8.68 -6.23
CA THR A 157 4.28 9.27 -5.09
C THR A 157 3.36 10.25 -4.37
N ASP A 158 3.84 10.86 -3.29
CA ASP A 158 3.15 11.97 -2.64
C ASP A 158 3.16 13.21 -3.55
N ASN A 159 2.10 13.98 -3.51
CA ASN A 159 2.09 15.33 -4.08
C ASN A 159 2.64 16.34 -3.07
N THR A 160 2.93 17.55 -3.52
CA THR A 160 3.38 18.65 -2.69
C THR A 160 2.44 19.85 -2.77
N THR A 161 2.47 20.66 -1.73
CA THR A 161 1.80 21.96 -1.70
C THR A 161 2.76 23.02 -1.19
N GLU A 162 2.48 24.27 -1.51
CA GLU A 162 3.23 25.40 -0.99
C GLU A 162 2.58 25.92 0.30
N SER A 163 3.41 26.06 1.35
CA SER A 163 3.00 26.66 2.61
C SER A 163 4.11 27.58 3.09
N ASP A 164 3.80 28.86 3.28
CA ASP A 164 4.72 29.90 3.75
C ASP A 164 6.05 29.98 2.99
N GLY A 165 5.97 29.79 1.66
CA GLY A 165 7.14 29.81 0.78
C GLY A 165 8.02 28.57 0.86
N ARG A 166 7.48 27.48 1.42
CA ARG A 166 8.13 26.15 1.48
C ARG A 166 7.29 25.12 0.74
N THR A 167 7.94 24.26 0.01
CA THR A 167 7.32 23.08 -0.55
C THR A 167 7.22 22.01 0.54
N ILE A 168 6.02 21.57 0.85
CA ILE A 168 5.75 20.50 1.82
C ILE A 168 4.96 19.39 1.16
N ILE A 169 5.01 18.18 1.72
CA ILE A 169 4.13 17.09 1.29
C ILE A 169 2.68 17.54 1.50
N ALA A 170 1.84 17.35 0.48
CA ALA A 170 0.44 17.77 0.53
C ALA A 170 -0.28 17.11 1.72
N PRO A 171 -1.07 17.86 2.47
CA PRO A 171 -1.82 17.28 3.58
C PRO A 171 -2.80 16.22 3.08
N VAL A 172 -3.01 15.21 3.92
CA VAL A 172 -3.98 14.15 3.69
C VAL A 172 -5.36 14.74 3.47
N ASP A 173 -5.95 14.50 2.32
CA ASP A 173 -7.34 14.84 2.09
C ASP A 173 -8.16 13.62 1.59
N THR A 174 -9.47 13.77 1.61
CA THR A 174 -10.41 12.74 1.14
C THR A 174 -10.55 12.71 -0.38
N TYR A 175 -9.89 13.61 -1.09
CA TYR A 175 -10.00 13.78 -2.53
C TYR A 175 -8.75 13.33 -3.30
N GLY A 176 -7.70 12.84 -2.58
CA GLY A 176 -6.47 12.35 -3.18
C GLY A 176 -5.56 13.45 -3.76
N SER A 177 -5.68 14.69 -3.28
CA SER A 177 -4.79 15.80 -3.67
C SER A 177 -3.35 15.59 -3.26
N ASP A 178 -3.13 14.66 -2.38
CA ASP A 178 -1.86 14.24 -1.81
C ASP A 178 -1.12 13.17 -2.62
N ILE A 179 -1.67 12.78 -3.77
CA ILE A 179 -1.10 11.74 -4.65
C ILE A 179 -0.68 12.37 -5.98
N ASP A 180 0.50 12.01 -6.44
CA ASP A 180 1.04 12.37 -7.75
C ASP A 180 1.33 11.09 -8.57
N ALA A 181 0.71 10.99 -9.75
CA ALA A 181 0.92 9.87 -10.66
C ALA A 181 2.24 10.06 -11.43
N ILE A 182 3.05 9.00 -11.53
CA ILE A 182 4.26 8.99 -12.35
C ILE A 182 3.90 8.39 -13.71
N GLU A 183 3.39 9.24 -14.62
CA GLU A 183 2.80 8.82 -15.89
C GLU A 183 3.80 8.31 -16.92
N ASP A 184 5.04 8.78 -16.88
CA ASP A 184 6.12 8.42 -17.78
C ASP A 184 7.00 7.25 -17.29
N GLY A 185 6.64 6.68 -16.14
CA GLY A 185 7.24 5.44 -15.63
C GLY A 185 6.77 4.24 -16.45
N VAL A 186 7.70 3.38 -16.83
CA VAL A 186 7.42 2.14 -17.56
C VAL A 186 7.45 0.96 -16.61
N MET A 187 6.36 0.18 -16.60
CA MET A 187 6.24 -1.06 -15.83
C MET A 187 5.96 -2.22 -16.78
N LYS A 188 6.73 -3.31 -16.66
CA LYS A 188 6.57 -4.49 -17.51
C LYS A 188 6.63 -5.77 -16.71
N VAL A 189 5.78 -6.73 -17.01
CA VAL A 189 5.97 -8.12 -16.53
C VAL A 189 7.12 -8.71 -17.32
N THR A 190 8.25 -8.97 -16.66
CA THR A 190 9.49 -9.44 -17.30
C THR A 190 9.75 -10.91 -17.13
N ALA A 191 9.21 -11.53 -16.08
CA ALA A 191 9.36 -12.94 -15.82
C ALA A 191 8.14 -13.52 -15.09
N VAL A 192 7.74 -14.73 -15.50
CA VAL A 192 6.73 -15.55 -14.81
C VAL A 192 7.29 -16.96 -14.74
N SER A 193 7.64 -17.43 -13.53
CA SER A 193 8.12 -18.80 -13.27
C SER A 193 6.95 -19.73 -13.05
N ASN A 194 6.98 -20.91 -13.69
CA ASN A 194 5.93 -21.94 -13.66
C ASN A 194 4.58 -21.55 -14.26
N GLY A 195 4.49 -20.33 -14.83
CA GLY A 195 3.36 -19.87 -15.63
C GLY A 195 3.86 -19.34 -16.98
N THR A 196 3.02 -18.59 -17.70
CA THR A 196 3.36 -18.00 -18.98
C THR A 196 2.83 -16.58 -19.10
N ILE A 197 3.61 -15.72 -19.76
CA ILE A 197 3.12 -14.46 -20.29
C ILE A 197 2.37 -14.82 -21.59
N VAL A 198 1.07 -14.59 -21.61
CA VAL A 198 0.20 -14.92 -22.75
C VAL A 198 0.20 -13.80 -23.78
N SER A 199 0.21 -12.56 -23.29
CA SER A 199 0.21 -11.36 -24.12
C SER A 199 1.02 -10.30 -23.41
N GLU A 200 2.11 -9.88 -24.03
CA GLU A 200 2.96 -8.80 -23.51
C GLU A 200 2.40 -7.43 -23.92
N SER A 201 2.50 -6.46 -23.01
CA SER A 201 2.30 -5.06 -23.32
C SER A 201 3.61 -4.28 -23.24
N ASP A 202 3.66 -3.13 -23.85
CA ASP A 202 4.81 -2.26 -23.72
C ASP A 202 4.89 -1.62 -22.33
N ASN A 203 3.72 -1.30 -21.72
CA ASN A 203 3.65 -0.66 -20.41
C ASN A 203 2.35 -1.02 -19.69
N ILE A 204 2.44 -1.59 -18.48
CA ILE A 204 1.29 -1.89 -17.61
C ILE A 204 1.00 -0.77 -16.59
N ASN A 205 1.76 0.33 -16.60
CA ASN A 205 1.49 1.49 -15.76
C ASN A 205 0.20 2.18 -16.22
N ARG A 206 -0.89 1.97 -15.49
CA ARG A 206 -2.22 2.48 -15.86
C ARG A 206 -2.35 4.00 -15.94
N TYR A 207 -1.36 4.73 -15.40
CA TYR A 207 -1.31 6.19 -15.51
C TYR A 207 -0.66 6.66 -16.81
N SER A 208 0.06 5.78 -17.50
CA SER A 208 0.67 6.12 -18.78
C SER A 208 -0.36 6.17 -19.91
N ASN A 209 -0.13 7.05 -20.89
CA ASN A 209 -0.97 7.18 -22.06
C ASN A 209 -0.89 5.96 -23.02
N ASP A 210 0.17 5.16 -22.91
CA ASP A 210 0.39 3.92 -23.68
C ASP A 210 0.11 2.66 -22.85
N ALA A 211 -0.56 2.80 -21.71
CA ALA A 211 -0.88 1.69 -20.83
C ALA A 211 -1.70 0.59 -21.54
N SER A 212 -1.28 -0.64 -21.38
CA SER A 212 -1.96 -1.81 -21.91
C SER A 212 -1.77 -3.01 -20.97
N ALA A 213 -2.84 -3.75 -20.71
CA ALA A 213 -2.76 -4.91 -19.85
C ALA A 213 -1.93 -6.03 -20.49
N THR A 214 -1.07 -6.66 -19.69
CA THR A 214 -0.41 -7.91 -20.02
C THR A 214 -1.24 -9.08 -19.51
N LYS A 215 -1.41 -10.12 -20.33
CA LYS A 215 -2.06 -11.35 -19.88
C LYS A 215 -1.04 -12.33 -19.34
N ILE A 216 -1.28 -12.86 -18.15
CA ILE A 216 -0.50 -13.97 -17.60
C ILE A 216 -1.42 -15.17 -17.36
N SER A 217 -0.88 -16.38 -17.54
CA SER A 217 -1.55 -17.62 -17.19
C SER A 217 -0.78 -18.34 -16.09
N VAL A 218 -1.52 -18.72 -15.04
CA VAL A 218 -1.01 -19.43 -13.86
C VAL A 218 -1.58 -20.83 -13.85
N PRO A 219 -0.73 -21.89 -13.86
CA PRO A 219 -1.20 -23.26 -13.89
C PRO A 219 -2.06 -23.64 -12.68
N ALA A 220 -2.86 -24.68 -12.84
CA ALA A 220 -3.62 -25.27 -11.75
C ALA A 220 -2.70 -25.81 -10.63
N ASN A 221 -3.14 -25.68 -9.38
CA ASN A 221 -2.43 -26.21 -8.20
C ASN A 221 -0.93 -25.86 -8.20
N SER A 222 -0.60 -24.59 -8.42
CA SER A 222 0.78 -24.14 -8.58
C SER A 222 1.06 -22.80 -7.92
N SER A 223 2.34 -22.62 -7.54
CA SER A 223 2.91 -21.34 -7.14
C SER A 223 3.66 -20.74 -8.31
N THR A 224 3.34 -19.50 -8.67
CA THR A 224 3.95 -18.81 -9.80
C THR A 224 4.61 -17.52 -9.31
N LYS A 225 5.93 -17.42 -9.51
CA LYS A 225 6.68 -16.21 -9.19
C LYS A 225 6.55 -15.18 -10.32
N ILE A 226 6.18 -13.96 -9.96
CA ILE A 226 5.97 -12.86 -10.91
C ILE A 226 6.99 -11.76 -10.61
N THR A 227 7.58 -11.20 -11.67
CA THR A 227 8.47 -10.05 -11.60
C THR A 227 7.96 -8.96 -12.52
N VAL A 228 7.67 -7.80 -11.93
CA VAL A 228 7.35 -6.56 -12.64
C VAL A 228 8.56 -5.64 -12.56
N SER A 229 9.21 -5.37 -13.69
CA SER A 229 10.33 -4.44 -13.77
C SER A 229 9.83 -3.03 -14.02
N VAL A 230 10.31 -2.09 -13.21
CA VAL A 230 9.99 -0.67 -13.28
C VAL A 230 11.20 0.09 -13.81
N THR A 231 10.95 0.98 -14.78
CA THR A 231 11.94 1.93 -15.30
C THR A 231 11.36 3.33 -15.21
N LEU A 232 12.02 4.19 -14.47
CA LEU A 232 11.64 5.59 -14.28
C LEU A 232 12.39 6.46 -15.32
N ASN A 233 11.76 7.55 -15.73
CA ASN A 233 12.39 8.54 -16.58
C ASN A 233 13.42 9.35 -15.79
N GLU A 234 14.67 9.41 -16.26
CA GLU A 234 15.77 10.08 -15.54
C GLU A 234 15.56 11.59 -15.38
N GLU A 235 14.99 12.27 -16.38
CA GLU A 235 14.74 13.72 -16.33
C GLU A 235 13.63 14.03 -15.33
N THR A 236 12.55 13.25 -15.34
CA THR A 236 11.45 13.36 -14.38
C THR A 236 11.94 13.07 -12.96
N MET A 237 12.74 12.02 -12.77
CA MET A 237 13.28 11.70 -11.45
C MET A 237 14.23 12.79 -10.94
N LYS A 238 14.99 13.43 -11.80
CA LYS A 238 15.83 14.57 -11.39
C LYS A 238 14.97 15.75 -10.90
N ALA A 239 13.86 16.04 -11.57
CA ALA A 239 12.95 17.09 -11.13
C ALA A 239 12.28 16.72 -9.78
N TYR A 240 11.94 15.45 -9.59
CA TYR A 240 11.44 14.98 -8.30
C TYR A 240 12.51 15.02 -7.19
N ASP A 241 13.76 14.66 -7.47
CA ASP A 241 14.86 14.74 -6.49
C ASP A 241 15.10 16.20 -6.04
N GLU A 242 14.91 17.17 -6.93
CA GLU A 242 14.95 18.60 -6.58
C GLU A 242 13.74 19.03 -5.74
N LYS A 243 12.56 18.48 -6.04
CA LYS A 243 11.30 18.74 -5.32
C LYS A 243 11.28 18.08 -3.94
N TYR A 244 11.90 16.90 -3.80
CA TYR A 244 11.95 16.10 -2.57
C TYR A 244 13.40 15.87 -2.09
N PRO A 245 14.07 16.90 -1.57
CA PRO A 245 15.50 16.81 -1.21
C PRO A 245 15.79 15.78 -0.12
N ASN A 246 14.78 15.37 0.66
CA ASN A 246 14.88 14.35 1.69
C ASN A 246 14.46 12.95 1.21
N GLY A 247 14.14 12.82 -0.06
CA GLY A 247 13.63 11.60 -0.68
C GLY A 247 12.10 11.56 -0.75
N MET A 248 11.61 10.56 -1.49
CA MET A 248 10.19 10.36 -1.72
C MET A 248 9.81 8.87 -1.73
N PHE A 249 8.56 8.58 -1.42
CA PHE A 249 8.03 7.23 -1.60
C PHE A 249 7.71 6.96 -3.08
N LEU A 250 8.05 5.75 -3.52
CA LEU A 250 7.58 5.18 -4.77
C LEU A 250 6.69 4.00 -4.42
N GLU A 251 5.41 4.09 -4.77
CA GLU A 251 4.40 3.18 -4.27
C GLU A 251 3.28 2.92 -5.26
N GLY A 252 2.45 1.95 -4.98
CA GLY A 252 1.29 1.64 -5.78
C GLY A 252 0.78 0.22 -5.56
N PHE A 253 0.10 -0.28 -6.57
CA PHE A 253 -0.50 -1.61 -6.58
C PHE A 253 -0.19 -2.29 -7.91
N VAL A 254 -0.08 -3.62 -7.87
CA VAL A 254 -0.19 -4.46 -9.06
C VAL A 254 -1.54 -5.18 -8.99
N PHE A 255 -2.35 -5.06 -10.03
CA PHE A 255 -3.71 -5.58 -10.13
C PHE A 255 -3.77 -6.76 -11.08
N PHE A 256 -4.66 -7.70 -10.76
CA PHE A 256 -4.93 -8.89 -11.54
C PHE A 256 -6.43 -9.07 -11.67
N ASP A 257 -6.94 -8.92 -12.87
CA ASP A 257 -8.34 -9.14 -13.18
C ASP A 257 -8.49 -10.46 -13.93
N ASN A 258 -9.21 -11.44 -13.34
CA ASN A 258 -9.44 -12.72 -13.98
C ASN A 258 -10.28 -12.53 -15.26
N VAL A 259 -9.78 -13.03 -16.39
CA VAL A 259 -10.46 -12.86 -17.68
C VAL A 259 -11.75 -13.70 -17.82
N ASP A 260 -11.92 -14.69 -16.96
CA ASP A 260 -13.03 -15.65 -16.98
C ASP A 260 -14.02 -15.47 -15.79
N SER A 261 -13.78 -14.51 -14.89
CA SER A 261 -14.59 -14.30 -13.69
C SER A 261 -14.62 -12.85 -13.25
N ASP A 262 -15.80 -12.33 -12.98
CA ASP A 262 -16.00 -10.96 -12.45
C ASP A 262 -15.70 -10.83 -10.95
N TYR A 263 -15.44 -11.95 -10.24
CA TYR A 263 -15.26 -11.97 -8.78
C TYR A 263 -13.83 -12.20 -8.33
N GLU A 264 -12.91 -12.54 -9.22
CA GLU A 264 -11.54 -12.86 -8.88
C GLU A 264 -10.60 -11.72 -9.30
N THR A 265 -10.82 -10.55 -8.69
CA THR A 265 -9.92 -9.40 -8.79
C THR A 265 -8.96 -9.43 -7.61
N LEU A 266 -7.67 -9.44 -7.90
CA LEU A 266 -6.62 -9.49 -6.90
C LEU A 266 -5.72 -8.26 -7.00
N SER A 267 -5.11 -7.88 -5.88
CA SER A 267 -4.08 -6.85 -5.90
C SER A 267 -3.00 -7.07 -4.83
N ILE A 268 -1.81 -6.56 -5.11
CA ILE A 268 -0.72 -6.52 -4.14
C ILE A 268 -0.14 -5.11 -4.08
N PRO A 269 -0.14 -4.46 -2.90
CA PRO A 269 0.52 -3.18 -2.71
C PRO A 269 2.03 -3.32 -2.66
N TYR A 270 2.73 -2.32 -3.18
CA TYR A 270 4.17 -2.20 -3.05
C TYR A 270 4.58 -0.82 -2.56
N LEU A 271 5.73 -0.76 -1.89
CA LEU A 271 6.28 0.45 -1.31
C LEU A 271 7.80 0.41 -1.34
N GLY A 272 8.42 1.49 -1.78
CA GLY A 272 9.84 1.73 -1.68
C GLY A 272 10.14 3.21 -1.43
N PHE A 273 11.38 3.52 -1.13
CA PHE A 273 11.82 4.88 -0.87
C PHE A 273 13.01 5.24 -1.76
N ARG A 274 12.85 6.34 -2.51
CA ARG A 274 13.92 6.95 -3.27
C ARG A 274 14.58 8.01 -2.40
N GLY A 275 15.64 7.64 -1.71
CA GLY A 275 16.36 8.42 -0.73
C GLY A 275 17.03 7.49 0.27
N ASP A 276 17.73 8.04 1.24
CA ASP A 276 18.38 7.29 2.31
C ASP A 276 17.62 7.52 3.62
N TRP A 277 17.01 6.47 4.19
CA TRP A 277 16.33 6.54 5.49
C TRP A 277 17.19 7.09 6.62
N ASN A 278 18.52 6.93 6.50
CA ASN A 278 19.47 7.37 7.51
C ASN A 278 20.05 8.76 7.21
N ALA A 279 19.71 9.38 6.08
CA ALA A 279 20.27 10.69 5.70
C ALA A 279 19.77 11.81 6.59
N ALA A 280 18.51 11.74 7.01
CA ALA A 280 17.93 12.73 7.90
C ALA A 280 17.92 12.23 9.34
N PRO A 281 18.43 13.02 10.30
CA PRO A 281 18.33 12.67 11.70
C PRO A 281 16.86 12.69 12.13
N ILE A 282 16.48 11.74 13.01
CA ILE A 282 15.14 11.71 13.62
C ILE A 282 14.90 12.99 14.43
N PHE A 283 15.96 13.55 14.99
CA PHE A 283 15.94 14.81 15.72
C PHE A 283 16.90 15.80 15.08
N ASP A 284 16.44 17.02 14.85
CA ASP A 284 17.28 18.14 14.42
C ASP A 284 18.13 18.62 15.60
N LEU A 285 19.26 17.97 15.84
CA LEU A 285 20.10 18.28 17.00
C LEU A 285 21.06 19.46 16.76
N ALA A 286 21.41 19.76 15.51
CA ALA A 286 22.57 20.62 15.23
C ALA A 286 22.28 22.12 15.34
N THR A 287 21.07 22.57 15.02
CA THR A 287 20.73 24.00 15.05
C THR A 287 19.85 24.40 16.24
N ALA A 288 19.12 23.43 16.81
CA ALA A 288 18.24 23.71 17.93
C ALA A 288 19.00 23.84 19.27
N TYR A 289 20.12 23.17 19.42
CA TYR A 289 20.88 23.20 20.69
C TYR A 289 21.82 24.39 20.84
N ASP A 290 22.33 24.95 19.74
CA ASP A 290 23.23 26.11 19.79
C ASP A 290 22.49 27.43 20.06
N ASP A 291 21.16 27.49 19.79
CA ASP A 291 20.37 28.70 19.89
C ASP A 291 19.06 28.59 20.71
N ILE A 292 18.93 27.55 21.58
CA ILE A 292 17.72 27.39 22.43
C ILE A 292 17.45 28.63 23.30
N SER A 293 18.49 29.40 23.64
CA SER A 293 18.33 30.65 24.39
C SER A 293 17.74 31.80 23.55
N GLU A 294 17.68 31.66 22.22
CA GLU A 294 17.16 32.66 21.28
C GLU A 294 15.91 32.20 20.52
N LEU A 295 15.44 30.97 20.76
CA LEU A 295 14.18 30.50 20.15
C LEU A 295 13.01 31.30 20.73
N ASP A 296 12.54 32.25 19.91
CA ASP A 296 11.22 32.83 20.11
C ASP A 296 10.18 31.72 19.89
N THR A 297 9.55 31.29 20.97
CA THR A 297 8.50 30.25 20.95
C THR A 297 7.27 30.66 20.11
N THR A 298 7.26 31.88 19.60
CA THR A 298 6.24 32.38 18.67
C THR A 298 6.67 32.30 17.21
N ASP A 299 7.92 31.90 16.90
CA ASP A 299 8.39 31.73 15.53
C ASP A 299 7.83 30.43 14.95
N GLU A 300 6.82 30.53 14.08
CA GLU A 300 6.17 29.43 13.37
C GLU A 300 7.13 28.62 12.45
N LYS A 301 8.41 28.99 12.40
CA LYS A 301 9.43 28.32 11.59
C LYS A 301 9.76 26.89 12.00
N TYR A 302 9.46 26.52 13.24
CA TYR A 302 9.77 25.20 13.76
C TYR A 302 8.50 24.60 14.35
N PRO A 303 8.02 23.45 13.86
CA PRO A 303 6.92 22.77 14.50
C PRO A 303 7.39 22.26 15.87
N LEU A 304 7.07 23.03 16.90
CA LEU A 304 7.25 22.62 18.28
C LEU A 304 6.16 21.62 18.63
N PHE A 305 6.53 20.37 18.86
CA PHE A 305 5.61 19.41 19.48
C PHE A 305 5.63 19.59 20.98
N HIS A 306 4.60 20.22 21.54
CA HIS A 306 4.32 20.14 22.96
C HIS A 306 4.01 18.68 23.34
N THR A 307 5.01 17.96 23.78
CA THR A 307 4.81 16.63 24.32
C THR A 307 4.81 16.72 25.84
N THR A 308 3.64 16.76 26.44
CA THR A 308 3.47 16.57 27.88
C THR A 308 4.06 15.25 28.38
N THR A 309 4.34 14.31 27.50
CA THR A 309 4.91 12.98 27.80
C THR A 309 6.42 12.93 27.69
N LEU A 310 7.05 13.75 26.85
CA LEU A 310 8.52 13.84 26.76
C LEU A 310 9.14 14.82 27.76
N ASN A 311 8.35 15.71 28.34
CA ASN A 311 8.81 16.60 29.41
C ASN A 311 9.42 15.88 30.62
N SER A 312 9.04 14.62 30.85
CA SER A 312 9.65 13.77 31.89
C SER A 312 11.01 13.18 31.47
N LEU A 313 11.32 13.17 30.19
CA LEU A 313 12.58 12.60 29.65
C LEU A 313 13.64 13.65 29.36
N VAL A 314 13.26 14.91 29.14
CA VAL A 314 14.17 15.99 28.69
C VAL A 314 14.12 17.23 29.62
N ASP A 315 13.69 17.09 30.86
CA ASP A 315 13.75 18.11 31.91
C ASP A 315 13.10 19.47 31.53
N GLY A 316 11.98 19.41 30.80
CA GLY A 316 11.15 20.58 30.50
C GLY A 316 11.49 21.33 29.22
N TYR A 317 12.34 20.80 28.36
CA TYR A 317 12.65 21.37 27.04
C TYR A 317 11.77 20.78 25.96
N ASP A 318 11.36 21.63 25.01
CA ASP A 318 10.66 21.19 23.80
C ASP A 318 11.64 20.48 22.86
N VAL A 319 11.24 19.35 22.30
CA VAL A 319 12.04 18.62 21.32
C VAL A 319 11.55 19.00 19.92
N VAL A 320 12.43 19.58 19.12
CA VAL A 320 12.15 19.84 17.70
C VAL A 320 12.42 18.57 16.92
N LEU A 321 11.38 18.02 16.29
CA LEU A 321 11.55 16.91 15.34
C LEU A 321 12.12 17.44 14.03
N GLY A 322 13.07 16.71 13.45
CA GLY A 322 13.70 17.05 12.17
C GLY A 322 12.71 17.27 11.04
N ALA A 323 13.13 17.94 9.99
CA ALA A 323 12.30 18.34 8.85
C ALA A 323 11.64 17.17 8.10
N ASN A 324 12.08 15.94 8.35
CA ASN A 324 11.48 14.72 7.84
C ASN A 324 10.40 14.19 8.79
N GLN A 325 9.34 14.93 8.89
CA GLN A 325 8.15 14.38 9.57
C GLN A 325 7.55 13.27 8.72
N PHE A 326 7.48 12.09 9.31
CA PHE A 326 6.76 10.95 8.75
C PHE A 326 5.26 11.10 8.94
#